data_1848a2b47e15dee1f4b98f5f945ed0a1
#
_entry.id   1848a2b47e15dee1f4b98f5f945ed0a1
#
_cell.length_a   1.000
_cell.length_b   1.000
_cell.length_c   1.000
_cell.angle_alpha   90.00
_cell.angle_beta   90.00
_cell.angle_gamma   90.00
#
_symmetry.space_group_name_H-M   'P 1'
#
loop_
_entity.id
_entity.type
_entity.pdbx_description
1 polymer ?
#
loop_
_entity_poly.entity_id
_entity_poly.type
_entity_poly.pdbx_seq_one_letter_code
_entity_poly.pdbx_strand_id
1 'polypeptide(L)'
;MARSAERHSDSRAGIQSVEVAAQLLDAMAAAPGSLALKDIAAAAGMPASKAHRYLVSLCRTGMMEQDPATGRYDFGRFALAVGLAALGRIDVVAVATGTLRRLSDRTGATAVLAVWGEHGPTVIRFEESAQPVRMNVRVGSTLPATRSAIGQIFAAFLPDNLTRELIAAERQLFGTGSAPTQFDKILEDVRNRRLNRNVGTYIPGVTALAAPVFDAQGRLAAVIGLLGHEASLDASWTGPVMAVLGETAVGASARLGFSETLSPAPS
;
A
#
# COMPACT_ATOMS: atom_id res chain seq x y z
N MET A 1 -33.23 -26.25 -27.64
CA MET A 1 -33.22 -26.56 -26.19
C MET A 1 -31.91 -26.05 -25.61
N ALA A 2 -31.91 -24.82 -25.11
CA ALA A 2 -30.75 -24.17 -24.49
C ALA A 2 -30.89 -24.30 -22.97
N ARG A 3 -29.98 -25.01 -22.31
CA ARG A 3 -29.88 -25.06 -20.85
C ARG A 3 -29.09 -23.86 -20.38
N SER A 4 -29.79 -22.90 -19.76
CA SER A 4 -29.22 -21.81 -18.95
C SER A 4 -28.39 -22.38 -17.82
N ALA A 5 -27.11 -22.12 -17.80
CA ALA A 5 -26.21 -22.33 -16.66
C ALA A 5 -26.53 -21.27 -15.60
N GLU A 6 -27.32 -21.62 -14.60
CA GLU A 6 -27.50 -20.81 -13.38
C GLU A 6 -26.16 -20.76 -12.64
N ARG A 7 -25.58 -19.56 -12.58
CA ARG A 7 -24.47 -19.27 -11.67
C ARG A 7 -25.05 -19.25 -10.26
N HIS A 8 -24.79 -20.27 -9.49
CA HIS A 8 -24.97 -20.25 -8.04
C HIS A 8 -24.02 -19.23 -7.45
N SER A 9 -24.53 -18.03 -7.15
CA SER A 9 -23.89 -17.15 -6.18
C SER A 9 -24.08 -17.77 -4.81
N ASP A 10 -23.02 -18.31 -4.23
CA ASP A 10 -22.99 -18.83 -2.85
C ASP A 10 -23.14 -17.64 -1.87
N SER A 11 -24.35 -17.13 -1.74
CA SER A 11 -24.70 -16.12 -0.73
C SER A 11 -24.87 -16.84 0.61
N ARG A 12 -23.76 -17.11 1.31
CA ARG A 12 -23.81 -17.47 2.72
C ARG A 12 -24.53 -16.34 3.45
N ALA A 13 -25.68 -16.62 4.03
CA ALA A 13 -26.47 -15.65 4.76
C ALA A 13 -25.66 -15.08 5.94
N GLY A 14 -25.24 -13.81 5.84
CA GLY A 14 -24.59 -13.07 6.92
C GLY A 14 -25.59 -12.73 8.04
N ILE A 15 -25.07 -12.32 9.20
CA ILE A 15 -25.88 -11.82 10.30
C ILE A 15 -26.00 -10.29 10.16
N GLN A 16 -27.16 -9.82 9.72
CA GLN A 16 -27.42 -8.40 9.44
C GLN A 16 -27.07 -7.46 10.61
N SER A 17 -27.20 -7.91 11.85
CA SER A 17 -26.83 -7.08 13.00
C SER A 17 -25.31 -6.82 13.09
N VAL A 18 -24.47 -7.77 12.64
CA VAL A 18 -23.02 -7.57 12.58
C VAL A 18 -22.65 -6.58 11.48
N GLU A 19 -23.31 -6.69 10.32
CA GLU A 19 -23.09 -5.78 9.19
C GLU A 19 -23.49 -4.34 9.54
N VAL A 20 -24.62 -4.15 10.21
CA VAL A 20 -25.05 -2.82 10.69
C VAL A 20 -24.10 -2.25 11.74
N ALA A 21 -23.56 -3.08 12.64
CA ALA A 21 -22.56 -2.66 13.60
C ALA A 21 -21.26 -2.22 12.90
N ALA A 22 -20.81 -2.96 11.88
CA ALA A 22 -19.65 -2.60 11.08
C ALA A 22 -19.83 -1.25 10.38
N GLN A 23 -21.01 -0.95 9.80
CA GLN A 23 -21.29 0.35 9.18
C GLN A 23 -21.12 1.53 10.16
N LEU A 24 -21.48 1.34 11.43
CA LEU A 24 -21.27 2.38 12.46
C LEU A 24 -19.80 2.54 12.82
N LEU A 25 -19.05 1.44 12.89
CA LEU A 25 -17.60 1.46 13.15
C LEU A 25 -16.87 2.12 11.99
N ASP A 26 -17.25 1.86 10.73
CA ASP A 26 -16.69 2.52 9.55
C ASP A 26 -16.92 4.03 9.57
N ALA A 27 -18.15 4.45 9.90
CA ALA A 27 -18.47 5.87 10.02
C ALA A 27 -17.62 6.58 11.09
N MET A 28 -17.33 5.88 12.21
CA MET A 28 -16.45 6.38 13.26
C MET A 28 -14.99 6.41 12.83
N ALA A 29 -14.52 5.38 12.12
CA ALA A 29 -13.13 5.30 11.66
C ALA A 29 -12.78 6.38 10.62
N ALA A 30 -13.76 6.82 9.82
CA ALA A 30 -13.58 7.90 8.86
C ALA A 30 -13.57 9.31 9.49
N ALA A 31 -13.96 9.44 10.77
CA ALA A 31 -14.01 10.72 11.45
C ALA A 31 -12.67 11.07 12.13
N PRO A 32 -12.31 12.37 12.22
CA PRO A 32 -11.06 12.80 12.86
C PRO A 32 -11.11 12.73 14.40
N GLY A 33 -12.22 12.28 15.00
CA GLY A 33 -12.39 12.19 16.44
C GLY A 33 -13.80 11.79 16.84
N SER A 34 -14.14 11.93 18.12
CA SER A 34 -15.43 11.55 18.68
C SER A 34 -16.62 12.24 18.00
N LEU A 35 -17.74 11.53 17.81
CA LEU A 35 -18.94 12.00 17.14
C LEU A 35 -20.16 11.95 18.05
N ALA A 36 -21.14 12.84 17.81
CA ALA A 36 -22.46 12.75 18.42
C ALA A 36 -23.31 11.68 17.69
N LEU A 37 -24.31 11.12 18.39
CA LEU A 37 -25.22 10.10 17.84
C LEU A 37 -25.79 10.47 16.46
N LYS A 38 -26.23 11.72 16.30
CA LYS A 38 -26.83 12.21 15.04
C LYS A 38 -25.85 12.16 13.86
N ASP A 39 -24.59 12.49 14.13
CA ASP A 39 -23.55 12.57 13.11
C ASP A 39 -23.11 11.16 12.68
N ILE A 40 -22.98 10.22 13.64
CA ILE A 40 -22.72 8.80 13.35
C ILE A 40 -23.87 8.20 12.53
N ALA A 41 -25.12 8.45 12.93
CA ALA A 41 -26.29 7.92 12.24
C ALA A 41 -26.40 8.44 10.80
N ALA A 42 -26.12 9.74 10.60
CA ALA A 42 -26.09 10.36 9.27
C ALA A 42 -24.98 9.77 8.40
N ALA A 43 -23.75 9.65 8.92
CA ALA A 43 -22.62 9.07 8.22
C ALA A 43 -22.84 7.59 7.86
N ALA A 44 -23.48 6.82 8.74
CA ALA A 44 -23.83 5.42 8.51
C ALA A 44 -25.13 5.22 7.68
N GLY A 45 -25.77 6.30 7.22
CA GLY A 45 -26.98 6.23 6.39
C GLY A 45 -28.19 5.59 7.07
N MET A 46 -28.36 5.76 8.41
CA MET A 46 -29.45 5.12 9.14
C MET A 46 -30.14 6.07 10.15
N PRO A 47 -31.41 5.77 10.56
CA PRO A 47 -32.09 6.54 11.59
C PRO A 47 -31.35 6.52 12.94
N ALA A 48 -31.33 7.66 13.66
CA ALA A 48 -30.64 7.79 14.95
C ALA A 48 -31.15 6.80 16.01
N SER A 49 -32.44 6.47 16.01
CA SER A 49 -33.04 5.47 16.91
C SER A 49 -32.52 4.05 16.67
N LYS A 50 -32.23 3.70 15.40
CA LYS A 50 -31.56 2.44 15.03
C LYS A 50 -30.10 2.47 15.45
N ALA A 51 -29.34 3.51 15.08
CA ALA A 51 -27.94 3.68 15.45
C ALA A 51 -27.72 3.58 16.97
N HIS A 52 -28.57 4.26 17.76
CA HIS A 52 -28.47 4.24 19.23
C HIS A 52 -28.50 2.81 19.81
N ARG A 53 -29.41 1.95 19.34
CA ARG A 53 -29.51 0.56 19.82
C ARG A 53 -28.23 -0.25 19.59
N TYR A 54 -27.58 -0.03 18.45
CA TYR A 54 -26.31 -0.69 18.14
C TYR A 54 -25.15 -0.08 18.95
N LEU A 55 -25.11 1.24 19.08
CA LEU A 55 -24.09 1.92 19.90
C LEU A 55 -24.14 1.48 21.36
N VAL A 56 -25.34 1.29 21.95
CA VAL A 56 -25.49 0.70 23.29
C VAL A 56 -24.82 -0.69 23.34
N SER A 57 -25.02 -1.53 22.33
CA SER A 57 -24.41 -2.86 22.28
C SER A 57 -22.88 -2.78 22.11
N LEU A 58 -22.41 -1.88 21.24
CA LEU A 58 -20.97 -1.66 21.02
C LEU A 58 -20.29 -1.08 22.27
N CYS A 59 -20.96 -0.22 23.03
CA CYS A 59 -20.45 0.26 24.33
C CYS A 59 -20.38 -0.88 25.38
N ARG A 60 -21.38 -1.74 25.44
CA ARG A 60 -21.38 -2.90 26.36
C ARG A 60 -20.24 -3.88 26.08
N THR A 61 -19.83 -4.03 24.82
CA THR A 61 -18.70 -4.88 24.43
C THR A 61 -17.35 -4.17 24.57
N GLY A 62 -17.32 -2.87 24.85
CA GLY A 62 -16.10 -2.06 24.89
C GLY A 62 -15.51 -1.75 23.51
N MET A 63 -16.23 -2.07 22.42
CA MET A 63 -15.86 -1.62 21.06
C MET A 63 -15.98 -0.12 20.93
N MET A 64 -16.98 0.49 21.57
CA MET A 64 -17.13 1.94 21.66
C MET A 64 -17.27 2.36 23.12
N GLU A 65 -17.09 3.63 23.37
CA GLU A 65 -17.37 4.26 24.66
C GLU A 65 -18.13 5.57 24.42
N GLN A 66 -18.90 5.98 25.41
CA GLN A 66 -19.62 7.25 25.40
C GLN A 66 -19.07 8.12 26.52
N ASP A 67 -18.59 9.32 26.20
CA ASP A 67 -18.18 10.30 27.18
C ASP A 67 -19.42 10.80 27.95
N PRO A 68 -19.50 10.59 29.26
CA PRO A 68 -20.66 11.00 30.06
C PRO A 68 -20.85 12.52 30.16
N ALA A 69 -19.77 13.30 29.94
CA ALA A 69 -19.83 14.76 30.02
C ALA A 69 -20.39 15.40 28.73
N THR A 70 -20.02 14.86 27.58
CA THR A 70 -20.37 15.42 26.26
C THR A 70 -21.43 14.61 25.53
N GLY A 71 -21.66 13.36 25.92
CA GLY A 71 -22.55 12.41 25.25
C GLY A 71 -22.01 11.92 23.90
N ARG A 72 -20.76 12.28 23.54
CA ARG A 72 -20.13 11.87 22.27
C ARG A 72 -19.60 10.44 22.40
N TYR A 73 -19.52 9.77 21.25
CA TYR A 73 -19.01 8.39 21.13
C TYR A 73 -17.61 8.39 20.56
N ASP A 74 -16.76 7.48 21.04
CA ASP A 74 -15.42 7.22 20.53
C ASP A 74 -15.13 5.72 20.57
N PHE A 75 -13.98 5.29 20.00
CA PHE A 75 -13.55 3.91 20.10
C PHE A 75 -13.15 3.54 21.53
N GLY A 76 -13.72 2.45 22.03
CA GLY A 76 -13.42 1.92 23.33
C GLY A 76 -12.13 1.06 23.34
N ARG A 77 -11.70 0.70 24.56
CA ARG A 77 -10.47 -0.08 24.77
C ARG A 77 -10.42 -1.43 24.05
N PHE A 78 -11.59 -2.06 23.80
CA PHE A 78 -11.63 -3.34 23.08
C PHE A 78 -11.34 -3.14 21.59
N ALA A 79 -11.82 -2.06 20.98
CA ALA A 79 -11.46 -1.71 19.61
C ALA A 79 -9.94 -1.50 19.47
N LEU A 80 -9.31 -0.79 20.42
CA LEU A 80 -7.85 -0.62 20.44
C LEU A 80 -7.13 -1.98 20.53
N ALA A 81 -7.57 -2.85 21.43
CA ALA A 81 -6.96 -4.18 21.60
C ALA A 81 -7.07 -5.04 20.32
N VAL A 82 -8.23 -5.03 19.65
CA VAL A 82 -8.45 -5.72 18.38
C VAL A 82 -7.56 -5.12 17.28
N GLY A 83 -7.49 -3.79 17.19
CA GLY A 83 -6.65 -3.09 16.22
C GLY A 83 -5.16 -3.42 16.41
N LEU A 84 -4.65 -3.37 17.65
CA LEU A 84 -3.26 -3.72 17.98
C LEU A 84 -2.96 -5.20 17.69
N ALA A 85 -3.89 -6.11 18.00
CA ALA A 85 -3.73 -7.52 17.68
C ALA A 85 -3.71 -7.78 16.18
N ALA A 86 -4.52 -7.06 15.41
CA ALA A 86 -4.53 -7.13 13.94
C ALA A 86 -3.18 -6.61 13.38
N LEU A 87 -2.74 -5.43 13.82
CA LEU A 87 -1.46 -4.83 13.41
C LEU A 87 -0.27 -5.75 13.72
N GLY A 88 -0.24 -6.36 14.92
CA GLY A 88 0.82 -7.29 15.31
C GLY A 88 0.86 -8.60 14.49
N ARG A 89 -0.20 -8.92 13.74
CA ARG A 89 -0.29 -10.11 12.87
C ARG A 89 -0.04 -9.80 11.39
N ILE A 90 0.08 -8.52 11.04
CA ILE A 90 0.35 -8.12 9.66
C ILE A 90 1.82 -8.38 9.35
N ASP A 91 2.08 -9.39 8.54
CA ASP A 91 3.37 -9.62 7.91
C ASP A 91 3.38 -8.95 6.52
N VAL A 92 4.03 -7.79 6.43
CA VAL A 92 4.19 -7.02 5.19
C VAL A 92 4.78 -7.89 4.08
N VAL A 93 5.74 -8.75 4.42
CA VAL A 93 6.41 -9.62 3.46
C VAL A 93 5.46 -10.69 2.94
N ALA A 94 4.66 -11.30 3.82
CA ALA A 94 3.68 -12.32 3.42
C ALA A 94 2.57 -11.72 2.55
N VAL A 95 2.05 -10.55 2.92
CA VAL A 95 1.03 -9.83 2.15
C VAL A 95 1.53 -9.49 0.75
N ALA A 96 2.71 -8.91 0.65
CA ALA A 96 3.29 -8.49 -0.62
C ALA A 96 3.72 -9.71 -1.47
N THR A 97 4.35 -10.74 -0.86
CA THR A 97 4.76 -11.96 -1.57
C THR A 97 3.58 -12.64 -2.26
N GLY A 98 2.44 -12.75 -1.59
CA GLY A 98 1.24 -13.36 -2.18
C GLY A 98 0.70 -12.65 -3.42
N THR A 99 1.15 -11.42 -3.70
CA THR A 99 0.75 -10.64 -4.89
C THR A 99 1.75 -10.73 -6.03
N LEU A 100 3.04 -11.01 -5.75
CA LEU A 100 4.12 -11.00 -6.77
C LEU A 100 3.89 -12.00 -7.88
N ARG A 101 3.52 -13.24 -7.55
CA ARG A 101 3.29 -14.27 -8.56
C ARG A 101 2.17 -13.87 -9.52
N ARG A 102 1.03 -13.40 -9.00
CA ARG A 102 -0.07 -12.90 -9.83
C ARG A 102 0.32 -11.70 -10.68
N LEU A 103 1.16 -10.84 -10.15
CA LEU A 103 1.70 -9.69 -10.89
C LEU A 103 2.60 -10.16 -12.03
N SER A 104 3.53 -11.09 -11.78
CA SER A 104 4.39 -11.69 -12.79
C SER A 104 3.56 -12.40 -13.89
N ASP A 105 2.58 -13.22 -13.50
CA ASP A 105 1.70 -13.93 -14.45
C ASP A 105 0.87 -12.96 -15.33
N ARG A 106 0.38 -11.83 -14.76
CA ARG A 106 -0.41 -10.84 -15.51
C ARG A 106 0.42 -9.99 -16.45
N THR A 107 1.69 -9.73 -16.13
CA THR A 107 2.53 -8.79 -16.88
C THR A 107 3.58 -9.47 -17.75
N GLY A 108 3.85 -10.76 -17.53
CA GLY A 108 4.95 -11.48 -18.17
C GLY A 108 6.33 -10.98 -17.75
N ALA A 109 6.42 -10.12 -16.75
CA ALA A 109 7.66 -9.54 -16.23
C ALA A 109 8.06 -10.20 -14.91
N THR A 110 9.36 -10.14 -14.58
CA THR A 110 9.86 -10.58 -13.28
C THR A 110 9.39 -9.60 -12.20
N ALA A 111 8.72 -10.12 -11.17
CA ALA A 111 8.24 -9.30 -10.06
C ALA A 111 9.18 -9.42 -8.84
N VAL A 112 9.45 -8.30 -8.19
CA VAL A 112 10.33 -8.23 -7.02
C VAL A 112 9.66 -7.47 -5.89
N LEU A 113 10.01 -7.84 -4.65
CA LEU A 113 9.69 -7.10 -3.44
C LEU A 113 10.99 -6.62 -2.82
N ALA A 114 11.06 -5.35 -2.51
CA ALA A 114 12.17 -4.74 -1.80
C ALA A 114 11.69 -4.05 -0.51
N VAL A 115 12.55 -4.07 0.50
CA VAL A 115 12.41 -3.33 1.76
C VAL A 115 13.63 -2.46 1.98
N TRP A 116 13.55 -1.50 2.90
CA TRP A 116 14.71 -0.76 3.35
C TRP A 116 15.49 -1.60 4.35
N GLY A 117 16.68 -2.04 3.95
CA GLY A 117 17.61 -2.81 4.78
C GLY A 117 18.71 -1.93 5.37
N GLU A 118 19.67 -2.56 6.06
CA GLU A 118 20.81 -1.88 6.68
C GLU A 118 21.65 -1.08 5.66
N HIS A 119 21.76 -1.58 4.44
CA HIS A 119 22.56 -0.96 3.37
C HIS A 119 21.70 -0.29 2.28
N GLY A 120 20.43 0.01 2.57
CA GLY A 120 19.50 0.64 1.64
C GLY A 120 18.48 -0.33 1.01
N PRO A 121 17.93 0.01 -0.16
CA PRO A 121 16.89 -0.77 -0.84
C PRO A 121 17.34 -2.21 -1.10
N THR A 122 16.74 -3.19 -0.44
CA THR A 122 17.15 -4.60 -0.48
C THR A 122 16.03 -5.48 -1.02
N VAL A 123 16.34 -6.27 -2.04
CA VAL A 123 15.40 -7.24 -2.62
C VAL A 123 15.27 -8.44 -1.69
N ILE A 124 14.04 -8.74 -1.25
CA ILE A 124 13.76 -9.85 -0.31
C ILE A 124 12.91 -10.96 -0.93
N ARG A 125 12.27 -10.72 -2.06
CA ARG A 125 11.52 -11.72 -2.83
C ARG A 125 11.67 -11.45 -4.31
N PHE A 126 11.61 -12.52 -5.08
CA PHE A 126 11.84 -12.51 -6.51
C PHE A 126 10.98 -13.61 -7.16
N GLU A 127 10.09 -13.24 -8.07
CA GLU A 127 9.26 -14.15 -8.87
C GLU A 127 9.66 -14.01 -10.34
N GLU A 128 10.32 -15.03 -10.86
CA GLU A 128 10.79 -15.02 -12.24
C GLU A 128 9.62 -15.13 -13.22
N SER A 129 9.70 -14.38 -14.29
CA SER A 129 8.80 -14.53 -15.43
C SER A 129 9.20 -15.76 -16.27
N ALA A 130 8.24 -16.21 -17.11
CA ALA A 130 8.51 -17.27 -18.10
C ALA A 130 9.56 -16.84 -19.17
N GLN A 131 9.83 -15.54 -19.29
CA GLN A 131 10.88 -14.96 -20.13
C GLN A 131 11.95 -14.31 -19.24
N PRO A 132 12.89 -15.08 -18.69
CA PRO A 132 13.85 -14.57 -17.74
C PRO A 132 14.80 -13.58 -18.44
N VAL A 133 14.84 -12.35 -17.91
CA VAL A 133 15.90 -11.40 -18.25
C VAL A 133 17.14 -11.79 -17.45
N ARG A 134 18.26 -11.95 -18.10
CA ARG A 134 19.55 -12.22 -17.41
C ARG A 134 19.96 -10.95 -16.66
N MET A 135 19.63 -10.90 -15.38
CA MET A 135 20.00 -9.82 -14.49
C MET A 135 20.73 -10.38 -13.27
N ASN A 136 21.71 -9.63 -12.77
CA ASN A 136 22.38 -9.95 -11.51
C ASN A 136 21.59 -9.48 -10.27
N VAL A 137 20.26 -9.34 -10.37
CA VAL A 137 19.41 -9.01 -9.22
C VAL A 137 18.90 -10.33 -8.63
N ARG A 138 19.14 -10.53 -7.35
CA ARG A 138 18.73 -11.73 -6.58
C ARG A 138 18.18 -11.29 -5.22
N VAL A 139 17.58 -12.23 -4.51
CA VAL A 139 17.27 -12.02 -3.08
C VAL A 139 18.57 -11.68 -2.33
N GLY A 140 18.54 -10.60 -1.55
CA GLY A 140 19.70 -10.02 -0.88
C GLY A 140 20.43 -8.95 -1.67
N SER A 141 20.11 -8.72 -2.96
CA SER A 141 20.72 -7.63 -3.72
C SER A 141 20.28 -6.28 -3.17
N THR A 142 21.26 -5.37 -2.97
CA THR A 142 21.02 -3.96 -2.66
C THR A 142 20.95 -3.16 -3.96
N LEU A 143 19.95 -2.30 -4.09
CA LEU A 143 19.74 -1.46 -5.26
C LEU A 143 20.08 0.00 -4.94
N PRO A 144 20.72 0.76 -5.85
CA PRO A 144 21.04 2.14 -5.56
C PRO A 144 19.78 3.00 -5.42
N ALA A 145 19.79 3.84 -4.37
CA ALA A 145 18.70 4.75 -4.07
C ALA A 145 18.54 5.87 -5.12
N THR A 146 19.65 6.28 -5.75
CA THR A 146 19.66 7.39 -6.71
C THR A 146 19.38 6.98 -8.16
N ARG A 147 19.63 5.72 -8.53
CA ARG A 147 19.65 5.27 -9.92
C ARG A 147 18.64 4.20 -10.27
N SER A 148 18.15 3.43 -9.31
CA SER A 148 17.15 2.39 -9.58
C SER A 148 15.73 2.91 -9.37
N ALA A 149 14.76 2.41 -10.14
CA ALA A 149 13.36 2.79 -9.98
C ALA A 149 12.85 2.50 -8.55
N ILE A 150 13.22 1.35 -7.99
CA ILE A 150 12.88 0.94 -6.63
C ILE A 150 13.55 1.85 -5.60
N GLY A 151 14.84 2.15 -5.78
CA GLY A 151 15.57 3.02 -4.87
C GLY A 151 15.02 4.43 -4.81
N GLN A 152 14.62 5.00 -5.95
CA GLN A 152 14.01 6.32 -6.03
C GLN A 152 12.64 6.38 -5.34
N ILE A 153 11.86 5.28 -5.30
CA ILE A 153 10.66 5.21 -4.45
C ILE A 153 11.03 5.33 -2.97
N PHE A 154 12.05 4.58 -2.50
CA PHE A 154 12.50 4.72 -1.12
C PHE A 154 12.99 6.14 -0.82
N ALA A 155 13.79 6.73 -1.69
CA ALA A 155 14.28 8.10 -1.54
C ALA A 155 13.16 9.14 -1.52
N ALA A 156 12.03 8.88 -2.21
CA ALA A 156 10.90 9.79 -2.27
C ALA A 156 10.01 9.76 -1.02
N PHE A 157 9.87 8.60 -0.38
CA PHE A 157 8.87 8.38 0.67
C PHE A 157 9.45 8.11 2.06
N LEU A 158 10.73 7.76 2.18
CA LEU A 158 11.35 7.63 3.49
C LEU A 158 11.81 8.99 4.03
N PRO A 159 11.87 9.15 5.37
CA PRO A 159 12.45 10.32 5.99
C PRO A 159 13.90 10.54 5.55
N ASP A 160 14.27 11.82 5.33
CA ASP A 160 15.62 12.22 4.89
C ASP A 160 16.75 11.71 5.79
N ASN A 161 16.52 11.61 7.09
CA ASN A 161 17.51 11.09 8.03
C ASN A 161 17.90 9.63 7.78
N LEU A 162 17.04 8.84 7.10
CA LEU A 162 17.34 7.45 6.73
C LEU A 162 18.07 7.35 5.38
N THR A 163 17.85 8.28 4.47
CA THR A 163 18.31 8.16 3.07
C THR A 163 19.50 9.06 2.74
N ARG A 164 19.70 10.15 3.49
CA ARG A 164 20.67 11.22 3.18
C ARG A 164 22.11 10.72 3.02
N GLU A 165 22.57 9.90 3.97
CA GLU A 165 23.96 9.41 3.95
C GLU A 165 24.20 8.49 2.74
N LEU A 166 23.28 7.57 2.47
CA LEU A 166 23.35 6.68 1.32
C LEU A 166 23.33 7.45 0.00
N ILE A 167 22.41 8.41 -0.14
CA ILE A 167 22.31 9.26 -1.34
C ILE A 167 23.59 10.08 -1.53
N ALA A 168 24.17 10.63 -0.46
CA ALA A 168 25.43 11.37 -0.53
C ALA A 168 26.60 10.47 -0.97
N ALA A 169 26.71 9.26 -0.40
CA ALA A 169 27.73 8.29 -0.76
C ALA A 169 27.60 7.83 -2.22
N GLU A 170 26.38 7.53 -2.68
CA GLU A 170 26.13 7.15 -4.06
C GLU A 170 26.44 8.25 -5.06
N ARG A 171 26.17 9.52 -4.73
CA ARG A 171 26.53 10.66 -5.56
C ARG A 171 28.05 10.82 -5.69
N GLN A 172 28.82 10.50 -4.66
CA GLN A 172 30.29 10.51 -4.72
C GLN A 172 30.84 9.37 -5.60
N LEU A 173 30.26 8.17 -5.47
CA LEU A 173 30.70 6.97 -6.20
C LEU A 173 30.38 7.02 -7.70
N PHE A 174 29.18 7.45 -8.04
CA PHE A 174 28.68 7.39 -9.42
C PHE A 174 28.80 8.69 -10.19
N GLY A 175 29.36 9.73 -9.55
CA GLY A 175 29.36 11.09 -10.08
C GLY A 175 27.95 11.70 -10.09
N THR A 176 27.88 13.02 -10.25
CA THR A 176 26.61 13.74 -10.38
C THR A 176 26.03 13.58 -11.79
N GLY A 177 25.80 12.35 -12.24
CA GLY A 177 25.21 12.07 -13.55
C GLY A 177 23.81 12.68 -13.75
N SER A 178 23.22 13.21 -12.68
CA SER A 178 22.07 14.11 -12.71
C SER A 178 22.36 15.27 -11.75
N ALA A 179 22.17 16.51 -12.19
CA ALA A 179 22.24 17.67 -11.31
C ALA A 179 21.33 17.46 -10.08
N PRO A 180 21.68 17.94 -8.88
CA PRO A 180 20.84 17.80 -7.69
C PRO A 180 19.38 18.18 -7.93
N THR A 181 19.14 19.23 -8.70
CA THR A 181 17.80 19.69 -9.11
C THR A 181 17.04 18.70 -9.98
N GLN A 182 17.72 17.84 -10.75
CA GLN A 182 17.07 16.81 -11.57
C GLN A 182 16.63 15.62 -10.72
N PHE A 183 17.43 15.23 -9.72
CA PHE A 183 17.04 14.17 -8.79
C PHE A 183 15.83 14.57 -7.93
N ASP A 184 15.82 15.80 -7.44
CA ASP A 184 14.70 16.31 -6.64
C ASP A 184 13.39 16.35 -7.45
N LYS A 185 13.45 16.72 -8.75
CA LYS A 185 12.30 16.62 -9.66
C LYS A 185 11.83 15.18 -9.86
N ILE A 186 12.76 14.22 -9.97
CA ILE A 186 12.40 12.80 -10.05
C ILE A 186 11.65 12.39 -8.78
N LEU A 187 12.12 12.76 -7.60
CA LEU A 187 11.45 12.44 -6.34
C LEU A 187 10.07 13.09 -6.22
N GLU A 188 9.92 14.33 -6.68
CA GLU A 188 8.62 15.00 -6.74
C GLU A 188 7.64 14.28 -7.69
N ASP A 189 8.07 13.94 -8.91
CA ASP A 189 7.28 13.16 -9.85
C ASP A 189 6.86 11.81 -9.28
N VAL A 190 7.78 11.13 -8.58
CA VAL A 190 7.51 9.86 -7.88
C VAL A 190 6.46 10.04 -6.79
N ARG A 191 6.54 11.08 -5.97
CA ARG A 191 5.53 11.37 -4.93
C ARG A 191 4.16 11.62 -5.53
N ASN A 192 4.09 12.40 -6.60
CA ASN A 192 2.84 12.76 -7.26
C ASN A 192 2.17 11.56 -7.95
N ARG A 193 2.96 10.69 -8.60
CA ARG A 193 2.45 9.53 -9.34
C ARG A 193 2.26 8.29 -8.49
N ARG A 194 3.01 8.17 -7.37
CA ARG A 194 3.19 6.92 -6.61
C ARG A 194 3.63 5.75 -7.49
N LEU A 195 4.35 6.04 -8.53
CA LEU A 195 4.88 5.12 -9.52
C LEU A 195 6.23 5.64 -10.00
N ASN A 196 7.12 4.73 -10.38
CA ASN A 196 8.39 5.08 -10.99
C ASN A 196 8.76 4.11 -12.10
N ARG A 197 9.62 4.58 -13.01
CA ARG A 197 10.18 3.77 -14.09
C ARG A 197 11.62 4.16 -14.36
N ASN A 198 12.39 3.17 -14.81
CA ASN A 198 13.75 3.35 -15.29
C ASN A 198 13.89 2.50 -16.57
N VAL A 199 14.15 3.14 -17.70
CA VAL A 199 14.28 2.47 -19.01
C VAL A 199 15.74 2.55 -19.43
N GLY A 200 16.45 1.43 -19.34
CA GLY A 200 17.86 1.29 -19.78
C GLY A 200 18.89 2.17 -19.05
N THR A 201 18.47 3.02 -18.11
CA THR A 201 19.31 4.07 -17.52
C THR A 201 20.24 3.51 -16.43
N TYR A 202 19.76 2.58 -15.61
CA TYR A 202 20.55 1.95 -14.55
C TYR A 202 21.28 0.70 -15.07
N ILE A 203 20.56 -0.18 -15.74
CA ILE A 203 21.12 -1.37 -16.40
C ILE A 203 20.71 -1.29 -17.88
N PRO A 204 21.68 -1.16 -18.82
CA PRO A 204 21.38 -1.12 -20.26
C PRO A 204 20.53 -2.31 -20.71
N GLY A 205 19.49 -2.05 -21.50
CA GLY A 205 18.56 -3.06 -22.01
C GLY A 205 17.51 -3.57 -20.99
N VAL A 206 17.54 -3.07 -19.77
CA VAL A 206 16.58 -3.44 -18.71
C VAL A 206 15.64 -2.28 -18.40
N THR A 207 14.34 -2.57 -18.44
CA THR A 207 13.30 -1.70 -17.90
C THR A 207 12.91 -2.15 -16.50
N ALA A 208 12.83 -1.20 -15.59
CA ALA A 208 12.35 -1.39 -14.23
C ALA A 208 11.17 -0.46 -13.96
N LEU A 209 10.08 -1.00 -13.42
CA LEU A 209 8.94 -0.25 -12.92
C LEU A 209 8.82 -0.48 -11.41
N ALA A 210 8.34 0.51 -10.66
CA ALA A 210 8.23 0.40 -9.21
C ALA A 210 7.01 1.14 -8.67
N ALA A 211 6.40 0.59 -7.60
CA ALA A 211 5.29 1.19 -6.88
C ALA A 211 5.45 1.01 -5.37
N PRO A 212 5.12 2.02 -4.54
CA PRO A 212 5.19 1.95 -3.09
C PRO A 212 4.05 1.14 -2.49
N VAL A 213 4.34 0.46 -1.40
CA VAL A 213 3.35 -0.21 -0.55
C VAL A 213 3.41 0.45 0.83
N PHE A 214 2.28 1.00 1.27
CA PHE A 214 2.17 1.74 2.53
C PHE A 214 1.53 0.91 3.63
N ASP A 215 1.93 1.15 4.88
CA ASP A 215 1.31 0.58 6.08
C ASP A 215 0.08 1.40 6.53
N ALA A 216 -0.59 0.93 7.59
CA ALA A 216 -1.77 1.59 8.17
C ALA A 216 -1.52 3.02 8.67
N GLN A 217 -0.26 3.41 8.89
CA GLN A 217 0.15 4.75 9.29
C GLN A 217 0.57 5.63 8.11
N GLY A 218 0.42 5.14 6.87
CA GLY A 218 0.85 5.83 5.66
C GLY A 218 2.37 5.86 5.45
N ARG A 219 3.14 5.06 6.19
CA ARG A 219 4.59 4.95 6.02
C ARG A 219 4.92 3.94 4.94
N LEU A 220 5.99 4.18 4.20
CA LEU A 220 6.47 3.24 3.20
C LEU A 220 6.96 1.95 3.88
N ALA A 221 6.25 0.86 3.65
CA ALA A 221 6.54 -0.46 4.22
C ALA A 221 7.41 -1.32 3.28
N ALA A 222 7.15 -1.25 1.98
CA ALA A 222 7.87 -2.00 0.95
C ALA A 222 7.71 -1.34 -0.41
N VAL A 223 8.46 -1.83 -1.40
CA VAL A 223 8.31 -1.45 -2.81
C VAL A 223 8.15 -2.72 -3.65
N ILE A 224 7.11 -2.74 -4.48
CA ILE A 224 6.93 -3.76 -5.51
C ILE A 224 7.54 -3.25 -6.80
N GLY A 225 8.36 -4.06 -7.46
CA GLY A 225 8.97 -3.75 -8.74
C GLY A 225 8.66 -4.79 -9.81
N LEU A 226 8.70 -4.36 -11.06
CA LEU A 226 8.71 -5.20 -12.24
C LEU A 226 10.01 -4.97 -13.00
N LEU A 227 10.61 -6.05 -13.47
CA LEU A 227 11.86 -6.04 -14.23
C LEU A 227 11.65 -6.83 -15.52
N GLY A 228 12.07 -6.27 -16.62
CA GLY A 228 11.94 -6.89 -17.94
C GLY A 228 12.95 -6.34 -18.95
N HIS A 229 12.99 -6.95 -20.13
CA HIS A 229 13.80 -6.42 -21.22
C HIS A 229 13.13 -5.16 -21.82
N GLU A 230 13.93 -4.16 -22.16
CA GLU A 230 13.44 -2.88 -22.69
C GLU A 230 12.55 -3.03 -23.94
N ALA A 231 12.83 -4.04 -24.77
CA ALA A 231 12.02 -4.31 -25.96
C ALA A 231 10.68 -5.01 -25.69
N SER A 232 10.45 -5.58 -24.48
CA SER A 232 9.28 -6.40 -24.18
C SER A 232 8.42 -5.84 -23.02
N LEU A 233 8.99 -5.06 -22.11
CA LEU A 233 8.26 -4.49 -20.99
C LEU A 233 7.80 -3.07 -21.33
N ASP A 234 6.49 -2.89 -21.53
CA ASP A 234 5.91 -1.56 -21.75
C ASP A 234 6.04 -0.70 -20.49
N ALA A 235 6.78 0.39 -20.63
CA ALA A 235 7.02 1.36 -19.57
C ALA A 235 6.18 2.65 -19.72
N SER A 236 5.18 2.67 -20.60
CA SER A 236 4.34 3.85 -20.77
C SER A 236 3.54 4.14 -19.50
N TRP A 237 3.45 5.43 -19.13
CA TRP A 237 2.76 5.84 -17.89
C TRP A 237 1.26 5.47 -17.89
N THR A 238 0.65 5.43 -19.06
CA THR A 238 -0.76 5.08 -19.25
C THR A 238 -0.95 3.65 -19.76
N GLY A 239 0.13 2.87 -19.83
CA GLY A 239 0.12 1.49 -20.31
C GLY A 239 -0.49 0.51 -19.32
N PRO A 240 -0.94 -0.65 -19.82
CA PRO A 240 -1.61 -1.65 -18.99
C PRO A 240 -0.69 -2.24 -17.90
N VAL A 241 0.61 -2.36 -18.14
CA VAL A 241 1.56 -2.89 -17.17
C VAL A 241 1.69 -1.95 -15.97
N MET A 242 1.79 -0.65 -16.22
CA MET A 242 1.88 0.37 -15.17
C MET A 242 0.58 0.44 -14.34
N ALA A 243 -0.58 0.32 -15.00
CA ALA A 243 -1.87 0.26 -14.30
C ALA A 243 -1.97 -0.95 -13.38
N VAL A 244 -1.60 -2.15 -13.89
CA VAL A 244 -1.60 -3.40 -13.10
C VAL A 244 -0.65 -3.32 -11.91
N LEU A 245 0.53 -2.71 -12.08
CA LEU A 245 1.49 -2.49 -10.98
C LEU A 245 0.90 -1.57 -9.91
N GLY A 246 0.32 -0.45 -10.32
CA GLY A 246 -0.34 0.50 -9.40
C GLY A 246 -1.48 -0.13 -8.62
N GLU A 247 -2.42 -0.83 -9.32
CA GLU A 247 -3.52 -1.56 -8.69
C GLU A 247 -3.01 -2.59 -7.66
N THR A 248 -1.93 -3.30 -8.01
CA THR A 248 -1.32 -4.31 -7.14
C THR A 248 -0.74 -3.68 -5.88
N ALA A 249 -0.06 -2.56 -5.99
CA ALA A 249 0.53 -1.84 -4.85
C ALA A 249 -0.56 -1.24 -3.94
N VAL A 250 -1.62 -0.65 -4.52
CA VAL A 250 -2.80 -0.16 -3.79
C VAL A 250 -3.48 -1.31 -3.05
N GLY A 251 -3.72 -2.45 -3.72
CA GLY A 251 -4.32 -3.62 -3.09
C GLY A 251 -3.46 -4.22 -1.97
N ALA A 252 -2.13 -4.21 -2.10
CA ALA A 252 -1.21 -4.62 -1.05
C ALA A 252 -1.26 -3.65 0.14
N SER A 253 -1.25 -2.34 -0.10
CA SER A 253 -1.35 -1.30 0.93
C SER A 253 -2.69 -1.39 1.70
N ALA A 254 -3.80 -1.59 1.00
CA ALA A 254 -5.12 -1.77 1.63
C ALA A 254 -5.14 -3.00 2.58
N ARG A 255 -4.48 -4.10 2.20
CA ARG A 255 -4.32 -5.28 3.06
C ARG A 255 -3.43 -5.03 4.28
N LEU A 256 -2.57 -4.02 4.23
CA LEU A 256 -1.78 -3.53 5.36
C LEU A 256 -2.53 -2.49 6.21
N GLY A 257 -3.79 -2.20 5.86
CA GLY A 257 -4.64 -1.25 6.58
C GLY A 257 -4.49 0.20 6.09
N PHE A 258 -3.78 0.45 4.98
CA PHE A 258 -3.68 1.79 4.41
C PHE A 258 -5.00 2.20 3.78
N SER A 259 -5.48 3.40 4.13
CA SER A 259 -6.62 4.08 3.50
C SER A 259 -6.25 5.53 3.23
N GLU A 260 -6.45 5.99 2.01
CA GLU A 260 -6.17 7.40 1.64
C GLU A 260 -6.98 8.41 2.46
N THR A 261 -8.16 8.00 2.94
CA THR A 261 -9.04 8.85 3.76
C THR A 261 -8.53 9.05 5.19
N LEU A 262 -7.62 8.19 5.67
CA LEU A 262 -7.05 8.25 7.03
C LEU A 262 -5.64 8.82 7.08
N SER A 263 -5.00 9.05 5.94
CA SER A 263 -3.64 9.60 5.90
C SER A 263 -3.68 11.13 5.88
N PRO A 264 -3.08 11.85 6.86
CA PRO A 264 -2.94 13.29 6.77
C PRO A 264 -2.13 13.63 5.52
N ALA A 265 -2.50 14.71 4.83
CA ALA A 265 -1.73 15.24 3.72
C ALA A 265 -0.26 15.45 4.16
N PRO A 266 0.74 15.13 3.32
CA PRO A 266 2.14 15.38 3.67
C PRO A 266 2.32 16.88 3.89
N SER A 267 2.81 17.24 5.08
CA SER A 267 3.17 18.59 5.50
C SER A 267 4.48 19.04 4.82
#